data_068c328945ae4318b7f0c8d8de451fc2
#
_entry.id   068c328945ae4318b7f0c8d8de451fc2
#
_cell.length_a   1.000
_cell.length_b   1.000
_cell.length_c   1.000
_cell.angle_alpha   90.00
_cell.angle_beta   90.00
_cell.angle_gamma   90.00
#
_symmetry.space_group_name_H-M   'P 1'
#
loop_
_entity.id
_entity.type
_entity.pdbx_description
1 polymer ?
#
loop_
_entity_poly.entity_id
_entity_poly.type
_entity_poly.pdbx_seq_one_letter_code
_entity_poly.pdbx_strand_id
1 'polypeptide(L)'
;CLYEAYRTYVLHDKANQLQNVYSILGGSTHDVLEGITNGEATEEDLLPTIQKDLDELQMLDINFPSDSIRDGWVADMTHFCKTYKAPKGKFTTEEFFLYKSPNGNYLQGYIDLIKHNADGTVSIYDYKTSSMYKGEDIKKHGRQLIVYALGLEQKGYKEILCI
;
A
#
# COMPACT_ATOMS: atom_id res chain seq x y z
N CYS A 1 -13.20 -11.68 6.33
CA CYS A 1 -14.18 -12.77 6.63
C CYS A 1 -14.68 -13.35 5.31
N LEU A 2 -14.98 -14.67 5.25
CA LEU A 2 -15.43 -15.33 4.02
C LEU A 2 -16.74 -14.73 3.45
N TYR A 3 -17.63 -14.30 4.33
CA TYR A 3 -18.87 -13.61 3.96
C TYR A 3 -18.63 -12.23 3.33
N GLU A 4 -17.67 -11.49 3.83
CA GLU A 4 -17.28 -10.21 3.28
C GLU A 4 -16.64 -10.36 1.89
N ALA A 5 -15.75 -11.35 1.72
CA ALA A 5 -15.19 -11.69 0.42
C ALA A 5 -16.30 -12.10 -0.58
N TYR A 6 -17.28 -12.90 -0.15
CA TYR A 6 -18.42 -13.26 -0.97
C TYR A 6 -19.25 -12.03 -1.41
N ARG A 7 -19.55 -11.13 -0.50
CA ARG A 7 -20.26 -9.88 -0.82
C ARG A 7 -19.48 -9.01 -1.80
N THR A 8 -18.19 -8.83 -1.58
CA THR A 8 -17.35 -7.97 -2.39
C THR A 8 -17.12 -8.53 -3.80
N TYR A 9 -16.73 -9.81 -3.90
CA TYR A 9 -16.24 -10.38 -5.17
C TYR A 9 -17.30 -11.17 -5.94
N VAL A 10 -18.35 -11.67 -5.28
CA VAL A 10 -19.41 -12.45 -5.93
C VAL A 10 -20.67 -11.63 -6.12
N LEU A 11 -21.12 -10.93 -5.08
CA LEU A 11 -22.31 -10.09 -5.16
C LEU A 11 -22.03 -8.68 -5.67
N HIS A 12 -20.74 -8.28 -5.81
CA HIS A 12 -20.31 -6.93 -6.17
C HIS A 12 -20.95 -5.82 -5.32
N ASP A 13 -21.28 -6.15 -4.07
CA ASP A 13 -21.92 -5.25 -3.13
C ASP A 13 -20.88 -4.29 -2.52
N LYS A 14 -20.62 -3.19 -3.23
CA LYS A 14 -19.72 -2.14 -2.78
C LYS A 14 -20.37 -1.18 -1.76
N ALA A 15 -21.69 -1.18 -1.66
CA ALA A 15 -22.45 -0.21 -0.83
C ALA A 15 -22.25 -0.38 0.69
N ASN A 16 -21.69 -1.51 1.11
CA ASN A 16 -21.42 -1.82 2.52
C ASN A 16 -19.94 -2.01 2.85
N GLN A 17 -19.03 -1.63 1.95
CA GLN A 17 -17.63 -1.46 2.33
C GLN A 17 -17.57 -0.19 3.19
N LEU A 18 -17.64 -0.36 4.51
CA LEU A 18 -17.39 0.72 5.44
C LEU A 18 -15.96 1.21 5.21
N GLN A 19 -15.84 2.30 4.47
CA GLN A 19 -14.59 3.01 4.38
C GLN A 19 -14.27 3.51 5.79
N ASN A 20 -13.15 3.08 6.32
CA ASN A 20 -12.66 3.59 7.59
C ASN A 20 -11.56 4.63 7.32
N VAL A 21 -11.30 5.45 8.30
CA VAL A 21 -10.30 6.52 8.23
C VAL A 21 -8.94 6.04 7.70
N TYR A 22 -8.51 4.85 8.12
CA TYR A 22 -7.19 4.32 7.71
C TYR A 22 -7.16 3.84 6.25
N SER A 23 -8.27 3.31 5.72
CA SER A 23 -8.33 2.89 4.31
C SER A 23 -8.33 4.08 3.36
N ILE A 24 -8.98 5.18 3.74
CA ILE A 24 -9.01 6.41 2.94
C ILE A 24 -7.62 7.06 2.94
N LEU A 25 -7.10 7.35 4.13
CA LEU A 25 -5.79 8.00 4.28
C LEU A 25 -4.64 7.14 3.74
N GLY A 26 -4.74 5.82 3.90
CA GLY A 26 -3.79 4.86 3.32
C GLY A 26 -3.79 4.89 1.81
N GLY A 27 -4.97 4.77 1.18
CA GLY A 27 -5.11 4.81 -0.27
C GLY A 27 -4.57 6.10 -0.87
N SER A 28 -4.99 7.25 -0.36
CA SER A 28 -4.53 8.55 -0.82
C SER A 28 -3.01 8.76 -0.64
N THR A 29 -2.44 8.23 0.46
CA THR A 29 -0.98 8.26 0.65
C THR A 29 -0.27 7.42 -0.42
N HIS A 30 -0.78 6.23 -0.73
CA HIS A 30 -0.23 5.39 -1.81
C HIS A 30 -0.31 6.10 -3.15
N ASP A 31 -1.46 6.67 -3.50
CA ASP A 31 -1.66 7.38 -4.77
C ASP A 31 -0.64 8.52 -4.97
N VAL A 32 -0.39 9.32 -3.92
CA VAL A 32 0.56 10.41 -4.03
C VAL A 32 2.01 9.92 -4.07
N LEU A 33 2.36 8.85 -3.35
CA LEU A 33 3.69 8.22 -3.40
C LEU A 33 3.97 7.60 -4.78
N GLU A 34 2.96 6.99 -5.38
CA GLU A 34 3.02 6.51 -6.76
C GLU A 34 3.24 7.68 -7.73
N GLY A 35 2.45 8.74 -7.63
CA GLY A 35 2.59 9.95 -8.44
C GLY A 35 3.98 10.57 -8.34
N ILE A 36 4.58 10.62 -7.13
CA ILE A 36 5.95 11.09 -6.94
C ILE A 36 6.95 10.17 -7.66
N THR A 37 6.78 8.86 -7.56
CA THR A 37 7.66 7.88 -8.20
C THR A 37 7.59 7.97 -9.72
N ASN A 38 6.41 8.24 -10.27
CA ASN A 38 6.16 8.39 -11.70
C ASN A 38 6.49 9.79 -12.23
N GLY A 39 6.83 10.75 -11.35
CA GLY A 39 7.14 12.13 -11.71
C GLY A 39 5.90 13.00 -12.01
N GLU A 40 4.73 12.57 -11.59
CA GLU A 40 3.43 13.25 -11.73
C GLU A 40 3.13 14.17 -10.53
N ALA A 41 3.79 13.92 -9.40
CA ALA A 41 3.72 14.69 -8.17
C ALA A 41 5.10 14.94 -7.59
N THR A 42 5.19 15.74 -6.55
CA THR A 42 6.43 16.07 -5.83
C THR A 42 6.32 15.71 -4.34
N GLU A 43 7.44 15.67 -3.63
CA GLU A 43 7.47 15.46 -2.17
C GLU A 43 6.67 16.54 -1.42
N GLU A 44 6.54 17.74 -2.01
CA GLU A 44 5.81 18.88 -1.43
C GLU A 44 4.29 18.68 -1.46
N ASP A 45 3.79 17.78 -2.33
CA ASP A 45 2.36 17.49 -2.48
C ASP A 45 1.83 16.53 -1.38
N LEU A 46 2.72 15.80 -0.68
CA LEU A 46 2.35 14.82 0.35
C LEU A 46 1.53 15.45 1.48
N LEU A 47 2.06 16.48 2.13
CA LEU A 47 1.41 17.07 3.30
C LEU A 47 0.09 17.76 2.95
N PRO A 48 -0.02 18.57 1.88
CA PRO A 48 -1.29 19.13 1.43
C PRO A 48 -2.36 18.08 1.11
N THR A 49 -1.98 16.97 0.46
CA THR A 49 -2.91 15.88 0.15
C THR A 49 -3.48 15.26 1.43
N ILE A 50 -2.61 14.90 2.38
CA ILE A 50 -3.05 14.34 3.66
C ILE A 50 -3.93 15.30 4.44
N GLN A 51 -3.61 16.60 4.43
CA GLN A 51 -4.43 17.61 5.11
C GLN A 51 -5.82 17.73 4.48
N LYS A 52 -5.90 17.74 3.15
CA LYS A 52 -7.17 17.76 2.42
C LYS A 52 -8.03 16.54 2.78
N ASP A 53 -7.45 15.36 2.83
CA ASP A 53 -8.17 14.13 3.18
C ASP A 53 -8.68 14.17 4.63
N LEU A 54 -7.91 14.69 5.57
CA LEU A 54 -8.33 14.88 6.97
C LEU A 54 -9.54 15.84 7.06
N ASP A 55 -9.52 16.92 6.29
CA ASP A 55 -10.62 17.88 6.23
C ASP A 55 -11.89 17.24 5.60
N GLU A 56 -11.74 16.46 4.53
CA GLU A 56 -12.85 15.72 3.90
C GLU A 56 -13.44 14.66 4.84
N LEU A 57 -12.61 13.91 5.56
CA LEU A 57 -13.05 12.92 6.55
C LEU A 57 -13.87 13.58 7.67
N GLN A 58 -13.44 14.74 8.14
CA GLN A 58 -14.18 15.52 9.13
C GLN A 58 -15.54 15.98 8.59
N MET A 59 -15.61 16.43 7.34
CA MET A 59 -16.89 16.81 6.69
C MET A 59 -17.85 15.63 6.54
N LEU A 60 -17.31 14.41 6.34
CA LEU A 60 -18.08 13.19 6.16
C LEU A 60 -18.42 12.48 7.50
N ASP A 61 -18.03 13.05 8.64
CA ASP A 61 -18.14 12.44 9.97
C ASP A 61 -17.48 11.05 10.09
N ILE A 62 -16.40 10.84 9.32
CA ILE A 62 -15.59 9.63 9.39
C ILE A 62 -14.43 9.90 10.37
N ASN A 63 -14.52 9.33 11.55
CA ASN A 63 -13.67 9.69 12.66
C ASN A 63 -12.64 8.60 13.00
N PHE A 64 -11.51 9.02 13.56
CA PHE A 64 -10.61 8.12 14.28
C PHE A 64 -11.31 7.57 15.55
N PRO A 65 -10.86 6.39 16.03
CA PRO A 65 -11.44 5.81 17.26
C PRO A 65 -11.34 6.70 18.49
N SER A 66 -10.38 7.63 18.54
CA SER A 66 -10.25 8.65 19.57
C SER A 66 -9.35 9.81 19.10
N ASP A 67 -9.47 10.97 19.77
CA ASP A 67 -8.63 12.14 19.48
C ASP A 67 -7.14 11.83 19.70
N SER A 68 -6.78 11.08 20.74
CA SER A 68 -5.39 10.71 21.00
C SER A 68 -4.78 9.86 19.87
N ILE A 69 -5.56 8.96 19.27
CA ILE A 69 -5.12 8.16 18.12
C ILE A 69 -4.96 9.07 16.90
N ARG A 70 -5.92 9.96 16.65
CA ARG A 70 -5.83 10.95 15.57
C ARG A 70 -4.57 11.79 15.70
N ASP A 71 -4.34 12.38 16.86
CA ASP A 71 -3.23 13.31 17.10
C ASP A 71 -1.87 12.60 16.95
N GLY A 72 -1.76 11.36 17.43
CA GLY A 72 -0.58 10.52 17.20
C GLY A 72 -0.36 10.23 15.72
N TRP A 73 -1.41 9.80 15.00
CA TRP A 73 -1.31 9.52 13.57
C TRP A 73 -0.92 10.77 12.76
N VAL A 74 -1.55 11.92 13.04
CA VAL A 74 -1.25 13.19 12.37
C VAL A 74 0.20 13.63 12.62
N ALA A 75 0.70 13.45 13.85
CA ALA A 75 2.09 13.78 14.17
C ALA A 75 3.08 12.89 13.38
N ASP A 76 2.83 11.57 13.34
CA ASP A 76 3.67 10.61 12.63
C ASP A 76 3.65 10.87 11.11
N MET A 77 2.47 11.09 10.52
CA MET A 77 2.34 11.40 9.09
C MET A 77 2.95 12.76 8.73
N THR A 78 2.80 13.77 9.59
CA THR A 78 3.47 15.06 9.38
C THR A 78 4.99 14.91 9.39
N HIS A 79 5.52 14.09 10.30
CA HIS A 79 6.96 13.79 10.33
C HIS A 79 7.39 13.06 9.06
N PHE A 80 6.64 12.03 8.66
CA PHE A 80 6.89 11.29 7.42
C PHE A 80 6.92 12.22 6.21
N CYS A 81 5.88 13.05 6.00
CA CYS A 81 5.80 13.97 4.87
C CYS A 81 6.99 14.95 4.80
N LYS A 82 7.50 15.39 5.95
CA LYS A 82 8.66 16.29 6.02
C LYS A 82 10.00 15.61 5.78
N THR A 83 10.08 14.31 6.02
CA THR A 83 11.35 13.56 5.96
C THR A 83 11.43 12.61 4.76
N TYR A 84 10.30 12.28 4.14
CA TYR A 84 10.26 11.42 2.98
C TYR A 84 11.13 11.96 1.85
N LYS A 85 11.85 11.08 1.20
CA LYS A 85 12.61 11.33 -0.01
C LYS A 85 12.28 10.28 -1.05
N ALA A 86 11.90 10.75 -2.23
CA ALA A 86 11.61 9.89 -3.35
C ALA A 86 12.79 8.95 -3.63
N PRO A 87 12.53 7.66 -3.81
CA PRO A 87 13.59 6.72 -4.15
C PRO A 87 14.16 7.06 -5.53
N LYS A 88 15.48 6.83 -5.71
CA LYS A 88 16.15 7.06 -7.00
C LYS A 88 16.35 5.75 -7.74
N GLY A 89 16.12 5.78 -9.06
CA GLY A 89 16.33 4.60 -9.90
C GLY A 89 15.24 4.40 -10.93
N LYS A 90 15.17 3.18 -11.46
CA LYS A 90 14.11 2.74 -12.36
C LYS A 90 13.10 1.95 -11.56
N PHE A 91 11.84 2.33 -11.64
CA PHE A 91 10.75 1.73 -10.91
C PHE A 91 9.60 1.31 -11.83
N THR A 92 8.81 0.37 -11.37
CA THR A 92 7.45 0.05 -11.83
C THR A 92 6.53 0.17 -10.63
N THR A 93 5.42 0.91 -10.77
CA THR A 93 4.40 1.08 -9.73
C THR A 93 3.16 0.27 -10.07
N GLU A 94 2.36 -0.10 -9.07
CA GLU A 94 1.08 -0.80 -9.22
C GLU A 94 1.13 -1.99 -10.20
N GLU A 95 2.20 -2.79 -10.11
CA GLU A 95 2.38 -3.94 -11.00
C GLU A 95 1.38 -5.05 -10.67
N PHE A 96 0.43 -5.28 -11.58
CA PHE A 96 -0.50 -6.40 -11.43
C PHE A 96 0.21 -7.74 -11.51
N PHE A 97 -0.08 -8.65 -10.60
CA PHE A 97 0.37 -10.04 -10.67
C PHE A 97 -0.81 -11.02 -10.59
N LEU A 98 -0.62 -12.17 -11.20
CA LEU A 98 -1.49 -13.33 -11.09
C LEU A 98 -0.60 -14.54 -10.83
N TYR A 99 -0.74 -15.14 -9.64
CA TYR A 99 -0.02 -16.36 -9.27
C TYR A 99 -0.96 -17.55 -9.25
N LYS A 100 -0.62 -18.59 -10.02
CA LYS A 100 -1.31 -19.88 -9.97
C LYS A 100 -0.57 -20.82 -9.04
N SER A 101 -1.18 -21.18 -7.92
CA SER A 101 -0.59 -22.09 -6.94
C SER A 101 -0.60 -23.54 -7.44
N PRO A 102 0.26 -24.44 -6.89
CA PRO A 102 0.34 -25.83 -7.29
C PRO A 102 -0.97 -26.61 -7.16
N ASN A 103 -1.86 -26.22 -6.24
CA ASN A 103 -3.18 -26.82 -6.04
C ASN A 103 -4.27 -26.22 -6.94
N GLY A 104 -3.88 -25.36 -7.91
CA GLY A 104 -4.78 -24.78 -8.91
C GLY A 104 -5.50 -23.50 -8.49
N ASN A 105 -5.30 -23.01 -7.27
CA ASN A 105 -5.88 -21.72 -6.84
C ASN A 105 -5.12 -20.56 -7.44
N TYR A 106 -5.81 -19.44 -7.65
CA TYR A 106 -5.22 -18.20 -8.12
C TYR A 106 -5.17 -17.19 -6.99
N LEU A 107 -4.02 -16.49 -6.90
CA LEU A 107 -3.83 -15.28 -6.09
C LEU A 107 -3.50 -14.15 -7.04
N GLN A 108 -4.09 -13.00 -6.81
CA GLN A 108 -3.87 -11.80 -7.62
C GLN A 108 -3.80 -10.56 -6.74
N GLY A 109 -3.17 -9.52 -7.24
CA GLY A 109 -3.07 -8.23 -6.58
C GLY A 109 -2.18 -7.28 -7.36
N TYR A 110 -1.87 -6.17 -6.72
CA TYR A 110 -0.95 -5.17 -7.22
C TYR A 110 0.23 -5.05 -6.26
N ILE A 111 1.41 -4.80 -6.81
CA ILE A 111 2.65 -4.57 -6.06
C ILE A 111 2.91 -3.08 -6.12
N ASP A 112 2.92 -2.42 -4.98
CA ASP A 112 3.03 -0.95 -4.89
C ASP A 112 4.24 -0.42 -5.65
N LEU A 113 5.41 -1.06 -5.45
CA LEU A 113 6.65 -0.57 -6.04
C LEU A 113 7.65 -1.70 -6.30
N ILE A 114 8.16 -1.77 -7.52
CA ILE A 114 9.27 -2.65 -7.92
C ILE A 114 10.43 -1.79 -8.37
N LYS A 115 11.57 -1.91 -7.71
CA LYS A 115 12.82 -1.29 -8.12
C LYS A 115 13.60 -2.25 -9.03
N HIS A 116 14.02 -1.77 -10.19
CA HIS A 116 14.92 -2.49 -11.09
C HIS A 116 16.37 -2.12 -10.77
N ASN A 117 17.11 -3.07 -10.22
CA ASN A 117 18.51 -2.87 -9.83
C ASN A 117 19.46 -2.97 -11.05
N ALA A 118 20.62 -2.33 -10.94
CA ALA A 118 21.59 -2.29 -12.04
C ALA A 118 22.22 -3.68 -12.37
N ASP A 119 22.19 -4.60 -11.41
CA ASP A 119 22.65 -5.98 -11.55
C ASP A 119 21.62 -6.93 -12.20
N GLY A 120 20.45 -6.41 -12.57
CA GLY A 120 19.35 -7.17 -13.16
C GLY A 120 18.39 -7.80 -12.13
N THR A 121 18.66 -7.68 -10.85
CA THR A 121 17.73 -8.10 -9.80
C THR A 121 16.57 -7.10 -9.67
N VAL A 122 15.49 -7.49 -8.99
CA VAL A 122 14.40 -6.57 -8.63
C VAL A 122 14.17 -6.59 -7.13
N SER A 123 13.83 -5.43 -6.56
CA SER A 123 13.45 -5.30 -5.15
C SER A 123 11.99 -4.91 -5.06
N ILE A 124 11.21 -5.61 -4.22
CA ILE A 124 9.81 -5.33 -3.97
C ILE A 124 9.69 -4.46 -2.71
N TYR A 125 8.90 -3.42 -2.81
CA TYR A 125 8.51 -2.57 -1.69
C TYR A 125 6.99 -2.53 -1.60
N ASP A 126 6.48 -2.49 -0.37
CA ASP A 126 5.07 -2.40 -0.06
C ASP A 126 4.90 -1.28 0.96
N TYR A 127 4.19 -0.23 0.56
CA TYR A 127 3.95 0.93 1.42
C TYR A 127 2.97 0.59 2.53
N LYS A 128 3.28 1.03 3.75
CA LYS A 128 2.40 0.84 4.90
C LYS A 128 2.26 2.13 5.69
N THR A 129 1.03 2.58 5.84
CA THR A 129 0.67 3.78 6.61
C THR A 129 0.27 3.47 8.06
N SER A 130 0.56 2.25 8.51
CA SER A 130 0.33 1.78 9.88
C SER A 130 1.56 1.99 10.77
N SER A 131 1.38 1.82 12.08
CA SER A 131 2.49 1.80 13.02
C SER A 131 3.47 0.66 12.71
N MET A 132 4.73 0.86 13.09
CA MET A 132 5.80 -0.12 12.85
C MET A 132 5.44 -1.51 13.38
N TYR A 133 5.51 -2.51 12.51
CA TYR A 133 5.24 -3.90 12.86
C TYR A 133 6.29 -4.48 13.79
N LYS A 134 5.87 -5.33 14.75
CA LYS A 134 6.76 -6.01 15.69
C LYS A 134 6.39 -7.48 15.80
N GLY A 135 7.39 -8.32 16.06
CA GLY A 135 7.19 -9.75 16.36
C GLY A 135 6.44 -10.51 15.25
N GLU A 136 5.31 -11.12 15.58
CA GLU A 136 4.52 -11.95 14.66
C GLU A 136 3.89 -11.15 13.50
N ASP A 137 3.66 -9.85 13.66
CA ASP A 137 3.08 -9.05 12.59
C ASP A 137 4.07 -8.85 11.44
N ILE A 138 5.38 -8.77 11.71
CA ILE A 138 6.40 -8.77 10.67
C ILE A 138 6.29 -10.03 9.80
N LYS A 139 6.06 -11.21 10.42
CA LYS A 139 5.92 -12.47 9.68
C LYS A 139 4.65 -12.49 8.82
N LYS A 140 3.54 -11.91 9.30
CA LYS A 140 2.29 -11.84 8.53
C LYS A 140 2.47 -10.99 7.27
N HIS A 141 3.07 -9.82 7.41
CA HIS A 141 3.31 -8.91 6.28
C HIS A 141 4.40 -9.43 5.35
N GLY A 142 5.43 -10.09 5.88
CA GLY A 142 6.43 -10.78 5.06
C GLY A 142 5.85 -11.86 4.14
N ARG A 143 4.73 -12.50 4.51
CA ARG A 143 4.04 -13.45 3.62
C ARG A 143 3.46 -12.78 2.36
N GLN A 144 3.04 -11.52 2.45
CA GLN A 144 2.57 -10.75 1.30
C GLN A 144 3.70 -10.59 0.28
N LEU A 145 4.89 -10.22 0.74
CA LEU A 145 6.07 -10.09 -0.13
C LEU A 145 6.46 -11.41 -0.80
N ILE A 146 6.31 -12.54 -0.10
CA ILE A 146 6.55 -13.88 -0.70
C ILE A 146 5.55 -14.14 -1.83
N VAL A 147 4.27 -13.83 -1.64
CA VAL A 147 3.24 -14.00 -2.68
C VAL A 147 3.54 -13.11 -3.89
N TYR A 148 3.98 -11.88 -3.66
CA TYR A 148 4.41 -10.98 -4.72
C TYR A 148 5.61 -11.56 -5.50
N ALA A 149 6.63 -12.06 -4.79
CA ALA A 149 7.79 -12.69 -5.43
C ALA A 149 7.39 -13.88 -6.31
N LEU A 150 6.53 -14.77 -5.80
CA LEU A 150 6.00 -15.91 -6.59
C LEU A 150 5.23 -15.44 -7.84
N GLY A 151 4.45 -14.37 -7.73
CA GLY A 151 3.76 -13.77 -8.87
C GLY A 151 4.72 -13.22 -9.92
N LEU A 152 5.77 -12.53 -9.49
CA LEU A 152 6.80 -12.00 -10.37
C LEU A 152 7.65 -13.10 -11.02
N GLU A 153 7.98 -14.18 -10.31
CA GLU A 153 8.66 -15.34 -10.88
C GLU A 153 7.86 -15.96 -12.03
N GLN A 154 6.54 -16.09 -11.89
CA GLN A 154 5.68 -16.57 -12.98
C GLN A 154 5.62 -15.63 -14.18
N LYS A 155 5.88 -14.33 -13.97
CA LYS A 155 6.06 -13.33 -15.04
C LYS A 155 7.44 -13.36 -15.68
N GLY A 156 8.36 -14.16 -15.16
CA GLY A 156 9.71 -14.32 -15.70
C GLY A 156 10.77 -13.45 -15.04
N TYR A 157 10.44 -12.73 -13.96
CA TYR A 157 11.44 -12.04 -13.15
C TYR A 157 12.34 -13.07 -12.45
N LYS A 158 13.63 -12.77 -12.36
CA LYS A 158 14.63 -13.59 -11.66
C LYS A 158 15.28 -12.76 -10.57
N GLU A 159 15.77 -13.45 -9.53
CA GLU A 159 16.51 -12.81 -8.44
C GLU A 159 15.74 -11.65 -7.79
N ILE A 160 14.66 -12.01 -7.13
CA ILE A 160 13.72 -11.08 -6.47
C ILE A 160 14.15 -10.89 -5.01
N LEU A 161 14.35 -9.66 -4.60
CA LEU A 161 14.66 -9.26 -3.22
C LEU A 161 13.40 -8.71 -2.54
N CYS A 162 13.02 -9.31 -1.42
CA CYS A 162 11.94 -8.81 -0.56
C CYS A 162 12.56 -7.97 0.57
N ILE A 163 12.27 -6.69 0.60
CA ILE A 163 12.85 -5.72 1.54
C ILE A 163 11.78 -5.15 2.46
#